data_19d8ec379ca5dcef9ebb0f8a2a14894b
#
_entry.id   19d8ec379ca5dcef9ebb0f8a2a14894b
#
_cell.length_a   1.000
_cell.length_b   1.000
_cell.length_c   1.000
_cell.angle_alpha   90.00
_cell.angle_beta   90.00
_cell.angle_gamma   90.00
#
_symmetry.space_group_name_H-M   'P 1'
#
loop_
_entity.id
_entity.type
_entity.pdbx_description
1 polymer ?
#
loop_
_entity_poly.entity_id
_entity_poly.type
_entity_poly.pdbx_seq_one_letter_code
_entity_poly.pdbx_strand_id
1 'polypeptide(L)'
;MSINLKAVTVCFGYQQITSLSSATKLTVPQLTPDGGNTKPVFALITPEGQAVRWRDDRTAPTASVGMPLAVGVTLQYDGNLQDITFIEQVAGAKLNISYYS
;
A
#
# COMPACT_ATOMS: atom_id res chain seq x y z
N MET A 1 -14.02 -32.24 11.66
CA MET A 1 -14.37 -31.31 10.68
C MET A 1 -13.30 -30.28 10.55
N SER A 2 -13.14 -29.93 9.41
CA SER A 2 -12.25 -28.84 9.24
C SER A 2 -13.02 -27.58 9.46
N ILE A 3 -12.76 -26.99 10.52
CA ILE A 3 -13.24 -25.66 10.67
C ILE A 3 -12.34 -24.80 9.85
N ASN A 4 -12.91 -24.05 9.03
CA ASN A 4 -12.15 -23.01 8.41
C ASN A 4 -11.83 -21.99 9.49
N LEU A 5 -10.62 -22.10 9.97
CA LEU A 5 -10.17 -21.22 11.03
C LEU A 5 -9.64 -19.89 10.50
N LYS A 6 -9.71 -19.72 9.19
CA LYS A 6 -9.33 -18.45 8.64
C LYS A 6 -10.28 -17.40 9.18
N ALA A 7 -9.73 -16.44 9.88
CA ALA A 7 -10.49 -15.34 10.37
C ALA A 7 -11.06 -14.54 9.20
N VAL A 8 -12.18 -13.90 9.45
CA VAL A 8 -12.71 -12.93 8.49
C VAL A 8 -11.67 -11.85 8.28
N THR A 9 -11.41 -11.54 7.01
CA THR A 9 -10.54 -10.45 6.66
C THR A 9 -11.20 -9.13 7.06
N VAL A 10 -10.50 -8.35 7.84
CA VAL A 10 -11.01 -7.09 8.36
C VAL A 10 -10.30 -5.94 7.67
N CYS A 11 -11.07 -5.01 7.12
CA CYS A 11 -10.53 -3.78 6.55
C CYS A 11 -10.19 -2.81 7.67
N PHE A 12 -8.95 -2.33 7.68
CA PHE A 12 -8.46 -1.37 8.68
C PHE A 12 -8.68 0.06 8.26
N GLY A 13 -8.91 0.31 6.97
CA GLY A 13 -9.11 1.64 6.48
C GLY A 13 -8.63 1.83 5.06
N TYR A 14 -8.89 2.99 4.53
CA TYR A 14 -8.54 3.40 3.17
C TYR A 14 -7.73 4.67 3.23
N GLN A 15 -6.75 4.78 2.34
CA GLN A 15 -5.93 5.97 2.21
C GLN A 15 -5.78 6.32 0.74
N GLN A 16 -5.83 7.59 0.42
CA GLN A 16 -5.45 8.05 -0.90
C GLN A 16 -4.28 9.02 -0.76
N ILE A 17 -3.21 8.77 -1.51
CA ILE A 17 -2.04 9.65 -1.55
C ILE A 17 -2.08 10.39 -2.87
N THR A 18 -2.08 11.72 -2.81
CA THR A 18 -2.12 12.56 -4.02
C THR A 18 -0.82 13.32 -4.25
N SER A 19 0.13 13.26 -3.33
CA SER A 19 1.43 13.92 -3.42
C SER A 19 2.52 12.88 -3.52
N LEU A 20 2.90 12.51 -4.73
CA LEU A 20 3.87 11.46 -5.00
C LEU A 20 5.07 11.99 -5.78
N SER A 21 5.29 13.31 -5.79
CA SER A 21 6.43 13.92 -6.49
C SER A 21 7.76 13.60 -5.82
N SER A 22 7.73 13.18 -4.57
CA SER A 22 8.90 12.64 -3.88
C SER A 22 8.53 11.29 -3.29
N ALA A 23 9.54 10.49 -2.95
CA ALA A 23 9.32 9.16 -2.40
C ALA A 23 8.51 9.26 -1.10
N THR A 24 7.41 8.53 -1.03
CA THR A 24 6.42 8.64 0.03
C THR A 24 6.06 7.27 0.57
N LYS A 25 6.06 7.13 1.89
CA LYS A 25 5.63 5.92 2.57
C LYS A 25 4.13 5.96 2.85
N LEU A 26 3.57 4.79 3.12
CA LEU A 26 2.17 4.67 3.52
C LEU A 26 1.99 5.16 4.96
N THR A 27 0.78 5.66 5.26
CA THR A 27 0.38 5.95 6.64
C THR A 27 -0.42 4.75 7.13
N VAL A 28 0.29 3.77 7.68
CA VAL A 28 -0.31 2.49 8.06
C VAL A 28 -1.16 2.67 9.32
N PRO A 29 -2.42 2.20 9.33
CA PRO A 29 -3.23 2.25 10.55
C PRO A 29 -2.57 1.48 11.69
N GLN A 30 -2.63 2.02 12.89
CA GLN A 30 -1.97 1.45 14.06
C GLN A 30 -2.92 0.68 14.96
N LEU A 31 -4.21 0.90 14.80
CA LEU A 31 -5.23 0.28 15.66
C LEU A 31 -6.22 -0.49 14.81
N THR A 32 -6.73 -1.58 15.34
CA THR A 32 -7.83 -2.30 14.70
C THR A 32 -9.10 -1.47 14.77
N PRO A 33 -10.05 -1.67 13.83
CA PRO A 33 -11.32 -0.97 13.89
C PRO A 33 -12.14 -1.24 15.16
N ASP A 34 -11.89 -2.37 15.81
CA ASP A 34 -12.59 -2.74 17.05
C ASP A 34 -11.83 -2.34 18.31
N GLY A 35 -10.77 -1.54 18.17
CA GLY A 35 -9.98 -1.09 19.32
C GLY A 35 -8.94 -2.08 19.81
N GLY A 36 -8.71 -3.18 19.08
CA GLY A 36 -7.66 -4.13 19.44
C GLY A 36 -6.26 -3.63 19.07
N ASN A 37 -5.29 -4.52 19.17
CA ASN A 37 -3.88 -4.19 18.93
C ASN A 37 -3.34 -4.84 17.66
N THR A 38 -4.17 -5.50 16.90
CA THR A 38 -3.73 -6.14 15.66
C THR A 38 -3.47 -5.07 14.62
N LYS A 39 -2.39 -5.24 13.87
CA LYS A 39 -2.05 -4.33 12.78
C LYS A 39 -2.39 -4.96 11.45
N PRO A 40 -2.56 -4.17 10.41
CA PRO A 40 -2.80 -4.74 9.09
C PRO A 40 -1.58 -5.54 8.63
N VAL A 41 -1.84 -6.61 7.89
CA VAL A 41 -0.80 -7.51 7.39
C VAL A 41 -0.66 -7.45 5.89
N PHE A 42 -1.64 -6.88 5.18
CA PHE A 42 -1.49 -6.64 3.75
C PHE A 42 -2.30 -5.44 3.33
N ALA A 43 -2.03 -4.95 2.13
CA ALA A 43 -2.75 -3.84 1.54
C ALA A 43 -3.00 -4.12 0.07
N LEU A 44 -4.11 -3.59 -0.43
CA LEU A 44 -4.40 -3.51 -1.86
C LEU A 44 -4.06 -2.10 -2.30
N ILE A 45 -3.21 -1.99 -3.31
CA ILE A 45 -2.64 -0.71 -3.73
C ILE A 45 -2.83 -0.56 -5.22
N THR A 46 -3.51 0.52 -5.63
CA THR A 46 -3.84 0.74 -7.04
C THR A 46 -3.50 2.19 -7.43
N PRO A 47 -2.62 2.39 -8.42
CA PRO A 47 -2.37 3.73 -8.94
C PRO A 47 -3.52 4.23 -9.80
N GLU A 48 -3.73 5.52 -9.74
CA GLU A 48 -4.72 6.22 -10.54
C GLU A 48 -4.05 7.44 -11.17
N GLY A 49 -4.44 7.77 -12.38
CA GLY A 49 -3.91 8.93 -13.11
C GLY A 49 -2.60 8.65 -13.82
N GLN A 50 -1.57 8.28 -13.10
CA GLN A 50 -0.25 7.96 -13.65
C GLN A 50 0.34 6.75 -12.92
N ALA A 51 1.25 6.04 -13.58
CA ALA A 51 1.95 4.92 -12.99
C ALA A 51 2.92 5.39 -11.90
N VAL A 52 3.25 4.48 -11.01
CA VAL A 52 4.20 4.74 -9.93
C VAL A 52 5.32 3.70 -9.96
N ARG A 53 6.37 3.93 -9.18
CA ARG A 53 7.38 2.94 -8.86
C ARG A 53 7.45 2.78 -7.36
N TRP A 54 7.83 1.58 -6.90
CA TRP A 54 7.96 1.31 -5.48
C TRP A 54 9.21 0.50 -5.17
N ARG A 55 9.67 0.61 -3.95
CA ARG A 55 10.71 -0.24 -3.37
C ARG A 55 10.37 -0.49 -1.90
N ASP A 56 10.78 -1.64 -1.40
CA ASP A 56 10.57 -1.99 0.01
C ASP A 56 11.86 -2.45 0.69
N ASP A 57 13.00 -2.09 0.10
CA ASP A 57 14.32 -2.47 0.59
C ASP A 57 15.01 -1.33 1.37
N ARG A 58 14.21 -0.38 1.84
CA ARG A 58 14.66 0.78 2.64
C ARG A 58 15.51 1.75 1.85
N THR A 59 15.50 1.65 0.54
CA THR A 59 16.08 2.63 -0.36
C THR A 59 14.94 3.28 -1.15
N ALA A 60 14.92 4.60 -1.21
CA ALA A 60 13.85 5.31 -1.90
C ALA A 60 13.88 5.02 -3.40
N PRO A 61 12.71 4.79 -4.03
CA PRO A 61 12.65 4.71 -5.48
C PRO A 61 12.81 6.08 -6.11
N THR A 62 13.13 6.08 -7.41
CA THR A 62 13.08 7.29 -8.22
C THR A 62 12.07 7.11 -9.34
N ALA A 63 11.81 8.16 -10.09
CA ALA A 63 10.85 8.08 -11.19
C ALA A 63 11.27 7.04 -12.25
N SER A 64 12.54 6.67 -12.29
CA SER A 64 13.06 5.71 -13.26
C SER A 64 13.63 4.44 -12.63
N VAL A 65 13.73 4.36 -11.30
CA VAL A 65 14.30 3.20 -10.61
C VAL A 65 13.35 2.73 -9.52
N GLY A 66 12.94 1.49 -9.61
CA GLY A 66 12.02 0.85 -8.69
C GLY A 66 11.11 -0.10 -9.44
N MET A 67 10.26 -0.81 -8.73
CA MET A 67 9.30 -1.73 -9.31
C MET A 67 8.15 -0.93 -9.92
N PRO A 68 7.90 -1.04 -11.23
CA PRO A 68 6.81 -0.28 -11.84
C PRO A 68 5.45 -0.88 -11.47
N LEU A 69 4.48 0.00 -11.26
CA LEU A 69 3.09 -0.39 -11.04
C LEU A 69 2.22 0.50 -11.92
N ALA A 70 1.55 -0.11 -12.89
CA ALA A 70 0.80 0.61 -13.89
C ALA A 70 -0.53 1.11 -13.34
N VAL A 71 -1.06 2.16 -13.98
CA VAL A 71 -2.39 2.70 -13.66
C VAL A 71 -3.43 1.58 -13.74
N GLY A 72 -4.27 1.48 -12.72
CA GLY A 72 -5.37 0.52 -12.69
C GLY A 72 -4.98 -0.89 -12.30
N VAL A 73 -3.69 -1.17 -12.13
CA VAL A 73 -3.23 -2.49 -11.68
C VAL A 73 -3.17 -2.50 -10.17
N THR A 74 -3.78 -3.50 -9.54
CA THR A 74 -3.78 -3.62 -8.09
C THR A 74 -2.64 -4.52 -7.64
N LEU A 75 -1.80 -3.98 -6.77
CA LEU A 75 -0.76 -4.74 -6.07
C LEU A 75 -1.34 -5.22 -4.75
N GLN A 76 -1.34 -6.52 -4.54
CA GLN A 76 -1.62 -7.06 -3.22
C GLN A 76 -0.28 -7.24 -2.51
N TYR A 77 0.00 -6.38 -1.54
CA TYR A 77 1.29 -6.33 -0.88
C TYR A 77 1.15 -6.84 0.56
N ASP A 78 1.90 -7.87 0.88
CA ASP A 78 1.91 -8.47 2.22
C ASP A 78 3.30 -8.45 2.85
N GLY A 79 4.19 -7.63 2.34
CA GLY A 79 5.49 -7.40 2.95
C GLY A 79 5.41 -6.42 4.11
N ASN A 80 6.50 -5.72 4.36
CA ASN A 80 6.53 -4.75 5.46
C ASN A 80 5.89 -3.44 5.01
N LEU A 81 4.65 -3.22 5.44
CA LEU A 81 3.88 -2.03 5.07
C LEU A 81 4.54 -0.73 5.54
N GLN A 82 5.41 -0.79 6.54
CA GLN A 82 6.12 0.38 7.05
C GLN A 82 7.28 0.80 6.14
N ASP A 83 7.77 -0.11 5.31
CA ASP A 83 8.97 0.14 4.51
C ASP A 83 8.67 0.42 3.04
N ILE A 84 7.51 -0.02 2.53
CA ILE A 84 7.22 0.19 1.11
C ILE A 84 7.06 1.68 0.82
N THR A 85 7.74 2.14 -0.22
CA THR A 85 7.82 3.56 -0.57
C THR A 85 7.49 3.71 -2.04
N PHE A 86 6.72 4.74 -2.36
CA PHE A 86 6.22 4.98 -3.72
C PHE A 86 6.63 6.35 -4.22
N ILE A 87 6.79 6.46 -5.54
CA ILE A 87 7.00 7.73 -6.22
C ILE A 87 6.29 7.67 -7.58
N GLU A 88 5.79 8.80 -8.05
CA GLU A 88 5.20 8.86 -9.39
C GLU A 88 6.26 8.75 -10.46
N GLN A 89 5.91 8.15 -11.60
CA GLN A 89 6.80 8.14 -12.77
C GLN A 89 6.74 9.47 -13.50
N VAL A 90 5.54 10.04 -13.58
CA VAL A 90 5.31 11.40 -14.09
C VAL A 90 4.30 12.08 -13.20
N ALA A 91 4.22 13.40 -13.26
CA ALA A 91 3.33 14.17 -12.40
C ALA A 91 1.86 13.78 -12.60
N GLY A 92 1.11 13.76 -11.50
CA GLY A 92 -0.33 13.51 -11.53
C GLY A 92 -0.76 12.14 -11.04
N ALA A 93 0.14 11.35 -10.48
CA ALA A 93 -0.24 10.05 -9.93
C ALA A 93 -1.00 10.22 -8.61
N LYS A 94 -1.94 9.32 -8.40
CA LYS A 94 -2.62 9.12 -7.12
C LYS A 94 -2.48 7.67 -6.76
N LEU A 95 -2.48 7.38 -5.48
CA LEU A 95 -2.35 6.01 -5.00
C LEU A 95 -3.51 5.72 -4.06
N ASN A 96 -4.24 4.66 -4.35
CA ASN A 96 -5.37 4.24 -3.52
C ASN A 96 -4.94 3.00 -2.76
N ILE A 97 -5.07 3.01 -1.44
CA ILE A 97 -4.61 1.95 -0.57
C ILE A 97 -5.73 1.53 0.37
N SER A 98 -5.99 0.24 0.45
CA SER A 98 -6.91 -0.32 1.43
C SER A 98 -6.16 -1.35 2.26
N TYR A 99 -6.27 -1.27 3.58
CA TYR A 99 -5.49 -2.07 4.52
C TYR A 99 -6.34 -3.16 5.13
N TYR A 100 -5.73 -4.33 5.31
CA TYR A 100 -6.43 -5.52 5.81
C TYR A 100 -5.56 -6.34 6.77
N SER A 101 -6.23 -7.10 7.60
CA SER A 101 -5.57 -8.13 8.38
C SER A 101 -6.12 -9.52 8.05
#